data_93874847fcb4a1ea9195982fa2ba391c
#
_entry.id   93874847fcb4a1ea9195982fa2ba391c
#
_cell.length_a   1.000
_cell.length_b   1.000
_cell.length_c   1.000
_cell.angle_alpha   90.00
_cell.angle_beta   90.00
_cell.angle_gamma   90.00
#
_symmetry.space_group_name_H-M   'P 1'
#
loop_
_entity.id
_entity.type
_entity.pdbx_description
1 polymer ?
#
loop_
_entity_poly.entity_id
_entity_poly.type
_entity_poly.pdbx_seq_one_letter_code
_entity_poly.pdbx_strand_id
1 'polypeptide(L)'
;MEYVVYRRFKAEGIDGAFNLRYGTTVTERDGFLFATDGRKICAATSENGWEHFRPNTPEGAYRQKMLDGLYHYYGKHEGASDFDPEKWAGAENLYWKNLLRTMNTQELEGFYKKRLGELPKMEG
;
A
#
# COMPACT_ATOMS: atom_id res chain seq x y z
N MET A 1 9.44 -12.78 -5.98
CA MET A 1 7.97 -12.53 -6.10
C MET A 1 7.74 -11.29 -6.94
N GLU A 2 6.73 -11.30 -7.79
CA GLU A 2 6.40 -10.13 -8.59
C GLU A 2 5.53 -9.15 -7.80
N TYR A 3 5.90 -7.88 -7.87
CA TYR A 3 5.12 -6.76 -7.35
C TYR A 3 4.70 -5.87 -8.50
N VAL A 4 3.69 -5.05 -8.27
CA VAL A 4 3.19 -4.10 -9.27
C VAL A 4 3.04 -2.72 -8.64
N VAL A 5 3.31 -1.69 -9.45
CA VAL A 5 3.09 -0.30 -9.06
C VAL A 5 1.58 0.00 -9.14
N TYR A 6 0.96 0.29 -8.01
CA TYR A 6 -0.44 0.69 -7.97
C TYR A 6 -0.63 2.20 -7.77
N ARG A 7 0.45 2.92 -7.44
CA ARG A 7 0.53 4.39 -7.47
C ARG A 7 1.86 4.77 -8.06
N ARG A 8 1.85 5.70 -9.01
CA ARG A 8 3.08 6.15 -9.66
C ARG A 8 4.17 6.48 -8.64
N PHE A 9 5.34 5.89 -8.84
CA PHE A 9 6.51 6.16 -8.02
C PHE A 9 7.47 7.04 -8.80
N LYS A 10 7.54 8.31 -8.44
CA LYS A 10 8.48 9.27 -9.02
C LYS A 10 9.28 9.89 -7.88
N ALA A 11 10.38 9.24 -7.52
CA ALA A 11 11.20 9.66 -6.38
C ALA A 11 12.59 9.03 -6.45
N GLU A 12 13.46 9.46 -5.56
CA GLU A 12 14.76 8.84 -5.33
C GLU A 12 14.57 7.50 -4.62
N GLY A 13 15.12 6.45 -5.22
CA GLY A 13 15.24 5.14 -4.60
C GLY A 13 16.66 4.90 -4.11
N ILE A 14 16.97 3.66 -3.72
CA ILE A 14 18.29 3.27 -3.23
C ILE A 14 19.36 3.46 -4.34
N ASP A 15 19.07 3.02 -5.56
CA ASP A 15 20.00 3.07 -6.67
C ASP A 15 19.72 4.20 -7.67
N GLY A 16 19.20 5.33 -7.20
CA GLY A 16 18.99 6.52 -8.02
C GLY A 16 17.53 6.90 -8.17
N ALA A 17 17.26 7.81 -9.10
CA ALA A 17 15.92 8.31 -9.36
C ALA A 17 15.11 7.32 -10.19
N PHE A 18 13.81 7.21 -9.86
CA PHE A 18 12.87 6.35 -10.56
C PHE A 18 11.66 7.15 -11.02
N ASN A 19 11.04 6.69 -12.10
CA ASN A 19 9.75 7.20 -12.59
C ASN A 19 8.96 5.99 -13.08
N LEU A 20 8.28 5.33 -12.15
CA LEU A 20 7.56 4.09 -12.40
C LEU A 20 6.06 4.36 -12.45
N ARG A 21 5.46 4.07 -13.59
CA ARG A 21 4.03 4.30 -13.84
C ARG A 21 3.18 3.18 -13.27
N TYR A 22 1.92 3.48 -13.00
CA TYR A 22 0.90 2.49 -12.64
C TYR A 22 0.96 1.28 -13.59
N GLY A 23 0.91 0.09 -13.03
CA GLY A 23 0.94 -1.15 -13.79
C GLY A 23 2.33 -1.69 -14.11
N THR A 24 3.39 -0.92 -13.84
CA THR A 24 4.76 -1.40 -14.01
C THR A 24 5.03 -2.52 -13.03
N THR A 25 5.64 -3.62 -13.50
CA THR A 25 6.02 -4.74 -12.64
C THR A 25 7.46 -4.60 -12.18
N VAL A 26 7.71 -5.01 -10.94
CA VAL A 26 9.02 -5.03 -10.32
C VAL A 26 9.19 -6.38 -9.61
N THR A 27 10.42 -6.71 -9.23
CA THR A 27 10.71 -7.98 -8.57
C THR A 27 11.11 -7.77 -7.12
N GLU A 28 10.52 -8.54 -6.20
CA GLU A 28 10.94 -8.56 -4.81
C GLU A 28 11.94 -9.70 -4.60
N ARG A 29 13.08 -9.37 -3.99
CA ARG A 29 14.11 -10.34 -3.56
C ARG A 29 14.67 -9.89 -2.22
N ASP A 30 14.69 -10.79 -1.27
CA ASP A 30 15.27 -10.56 0.07
C ASP A 30 14.70 -9.31 0.77
N GLY A 31 13.42 -9.03 0.54
CA GLY A 31 12.73 -7.90 1.15
C GLY A 31 12.89 -6.58 0.41
N PHE A 32 13.58 -6.55 -0.73
CA PHE A 32 13.79 -5.34 -1.52
C PHE A 32 13.13 -5.46 -2.89
N LEU A 33 12.69 -4.32 -3.41
CA LEU A 33 12.09 -4.21 -4.74
C LEU A 33 13.13 -3.76 -5.75
N PHE A 34 13.18 -4.45 -6.89
CA PHE A 34 14.13 -4.20 -7.98
C PHE A 34 13.37 -3.88 -9.26
N ALA A 35 13.80 -2.84 -9.95
CA ALA A 35 13.31 -2.53 -11.28
C ALA A 35 13.80 -3.57 -12.31
N THR A 36 13.20 -3.58 -13.50
CA THR A 36 13.54 -4.52 -14.56
C THR A 36 14.98 -4.38 -15.04
N ASP A 37 15.59 -3.22 -14.85
CA ASP A 37 17.00 -2.96 -15.18
C ASP A 37 17.97 -3.42 -14.08
N GLY A 38 17.46 -3.99 -12.99
CA GLY A 38 18.27 -4.51 -11.89
C GLY A 38 18.59 -3.52 -10.78
N ARG A 39 18.18 -2.26 -10.91
CA ARG A 39 18.40 -1.27 -9.86
C ARG A 39 17.45 -1.49 -8.68
N LYS A 40 18.00 -1.35 -7.48
CA LYS A 40 17.25 -1.48 -6.22
C LYS A 40 16.44 -0.20 -5.95
N ILE A 41 15.15 -0.35 -5.73
CA ILE A 41 14.22 0.78 -5.53
C ILE A 41 14.12 1.14 -4.05
N CYS A 42 13.57 0.23 -3.25
CA CYS A 42 13.35 0.42 -1.82
C CYS A 42 13.03 -0.94 -1.18
N ALA A 43 13.01 -0.97 0.16
CA ALA A 43 12.50 -2.13 0.87
C ALA A 43 10.98 -2.24 0.67
N ALA A 44 10.49 -3.46 0.47
CA ALA A 44 9.05 -3.71 0.27
C ALA A 44 8.21 -3.27 1.48
N THR A 45 8.80 -3.31 2.67
CA THR A 45 8.15 -2.89 3.92
C THR A 45 8.48 -1.45 4.33
N SER A 46 9.17 -0.70 3.48
CA SER A 46 9.40 0.73 3.70
C SER A 46 8.12 1.52 3.41
N GLU A 47 8.10 2.77 3.82
CA GLU A 47 6.96 3.66 3.54
C GLU A 47 6.70 3.76 2.03
N ASN A 48 7.74 3.94 1.24
CA ASN A 48 7.62 3.96 -0.23
C ASN A 48 7.13 2.63 -0.78
N GLY A 49 7.59 1.52 -0.20
CA GLY A 49 7.13 0.19 -0.61
C GLY A 49 5.63 0.02 -0.40
N TRP A 50 5.13 0.38 0.78
CA TRP A 50 3.71 0.28 1.11
C TRP A 50 2.84 1.25 0.30
N GLU A 51 3.32 2.47 0.05
CA GLU A 51 2.52 3.51 -0.59
C GLU A 51 2.39 3.33 -2.11
N HIS A 52 3.32 2.64 -2.75
CA HIS A 52 3.37 2.59 -4.22
C HIS A 52 3.33 1.20 -4.83
N PHE A 53 3.63 0.16 -4.04
CA PHE A 53 3.80 -1.19 -4.56
C PHE A 53 2.94 -2.19 -3.79
N ARG A 54 2.49 -3.22 -4.46
CA ARG A 54 1.79 -4.34 -3.83
C ARG A 54 2.16 -5.65 -4.53
N PRO A 55 2.03 -6.80 -3.86
CA PRO A 55 2.19 -8.08 -4.54
C PRO A 55 1.24 -8.17 -5.75
N ASN A 56 1.76 -8.62 -6.88
CA ASN A 56 0.96 -8.76 -8.10
C ASN A 56 0.19 -10.09 -8.08
N THR A 57 -0.75 -10.20 -7.16
CA THR A 57 -1.62 -11.37 -6.96
C THR A 57 -3.04 -10.89 -6.70
N PRO A 58 -4.06 -11.77 -6.91
CA PRO A 58 -5.44 -11.44 -6.54
C PRO A 58 -5.58 -11.06 -5.05
N GLU A 59 -4.89 -11.77 -4.16
CA GLU A 59 -4.88 -11.44 -2.73
C GLU A 59 -4.26 -10.06 -2.47
N GLY A 60 -3.14 -9.75 -3.12
CA GLY A 60 -2.49 -8.43 -2.99
C GLY A 60 -3.42 -7.29 -3.41
N ALA A 61 -4.15 -7.47 -4.51
CA ALA A 61 -5.13 -6.50 -4.98
C ALA A 61 -6.31 -6.36 -4.00
N TYR A 62 -6.79 -7.47 -3.48
CA TYR A 62 -7.89 -7.51 -2.50
C TYR A 62 -7.49 -6.79 -1.20
N ARG A 63 -6.32 -7.12 -0.67
CA ARG A 63 -5.79 -6.45 0.52
C ARG A 63 -5.65 -4.95 0.31
N GLN A 64 -5.18 -4.53 -0.86
CA GLN A 64 -5.00 -3.11 -1.17
C GLN A 64 -6.34 -2.37 -1.20
N LYS A 65 -7.38 -2.99 -1.75
CA LYS A 65 -8.73 -2.40 -1.71
C LYS A 65 -9.21 -2.19 -0.27
N MET A 66 -9.00 -3.16 0.60
CA MET A 66 -9.36 -3.04 2.01
C MET A 66 -8.55 -1.95 2.72
N LEU A 67 -7.25 -1.91 2.48
CA LEU A 67 -6.37 -0.89 3.07
C LEU A 67 -6.77 0.51 2.63
N ASP A 68 -7.03 0.71 1.35
CA ASP A 68 -7.46 2.02 0.82
C ASP A 68 -8.78 2.46 1.45
N GLY A 69 -9.74 1.55 1.56
CA GLY A 69 -11.02 1.83 2.19
C GLY A 69 -10.87 2.20 3.67
N LEU A 70 -10.04 1.48 4.40
CA LEU A 70 -9.78 1.75 5.82
C LEU A 70 -9.00 3.05 6.01
N TYR A 71 -8.03 3.34 5.17
CA TYR A 71 -7.30 4.61 5.22
C TYR A 71 -8.25 5.79 4.99
N HIS A 72 -9.14 5.66 4.02
CA HIS A 72 -10.15 6.68 3.75
C HIS A 72 -11.09 6.85 4.94
N TYR A 73 -11.56 5.76 5.52
CA TYR A 73 -12.43 5.77 6.69
C TYR A 73 -11.77 6.50 7.87
N TYR A 74 -10.55 6.09 8.24
CA TYR A 74 -9.84 6.69 9.37
C TYR A 74 -9.44 8.14 9.10
N GLY A 75 -8.99 8.45 7.91
CA GLY A 75 -8.65 9.81 7.52
C GLY A 75 -9.84 10.76 7.60
N LYS A 76 -11.04 10.28 7.25
CA LYS A 76 -12.27 11.06 7.33
C LYS A 76 -12.79 11.24 8.76
N HIS A 77 -12.65 10.20 9.59
CA HIS A 77 -13.23 10.19 10.94
C HIS A 77 -12.31 10.76 12.02
N GLU A 78 -11.03 10.88 11.73
CA GLU A 78 -10.02 11.44 12.65
C GLU A 78 -9.87 12.97 12.50
N GLY A 79 -10.95 13.66 12.11
CA GLY A 79 -11.02 15.11 12.16
C GLY A 79 -10.84 15.87 10.85
N ALA A 80 -10.77 15.19 9.72
CA ALA A 80 -10.80 15.84 8.42
C ALA A 80 -12.20 15.77 7.83
N SER A 81 -12.78 16.91 7.47
CA SER A 81 -14.08 16.96 6.78
C SER A 81 -13.98 16.33 5.39
N ASP A 82 -12.81 16.37 4.78
CA ASP A 82 -12.48 15.71 3.53
C ASP A 82 -11.19 14.92 3.69
N PHE A 83 -11.11 13.75 3.05
CA PHE A 83 -9.91 12.93 3.12
C PHE A 83 -8.75 13.65 2.45
N ASP A 84 -7.75 13.97 3.25
CA ASP A 84 -6.53 14.61 2.79
C ASP A 84 -5.35 13.71 3.16
N PRO A 85 -4.74 13.03 2.16
CA PRO A 85 -3.61 12.14 2.41
C PRO A 85 -2.41 12.83 3.09
N GLU A 86 -2.19 14.11 2.82
CA GLU A 86 -1.09 14.86 3.43
C GLU A 86 -1.35 15.12 4.91
N LYS A 87 -2.58 15.49 5.25
CA LYS A 87 -2.98 15.65 6.65
C LYS A 87 -2.98 14.33 7.41
N TRP A 88 -3.15 13.24 6.68
CA TRP A 88 -3.14 11.88 7.26
C TRP A 88 -1.72 11.29 7.31
N ALA A 89 -0.69 12.09 7.13
CA ALA A 89 0.71 11.70 7.22
C ALA A 89 1.35 11.96 8.61
N GLY A 90 0.57 12.36 9.61
CA GLY A 90 1.08 12.58 10.96
C GLY A 90 1.42 11.27 11.70
N ALA A 91 2.13 11.40 12.83
CA ALA A 91 2.62 10.25 13.61
C ALA A 91 1.53 9.30 14.08
N GLU A 92 0.38 9.81 14.47
CA GLU A 92 -0.77 8.97 14.90
C GLU A 92 -1.31 8.16 13.74
N ASN A 93 -1.36 8.76 12.56
CA ASN A 93 -1.85 8.09 11.36
C ASN A 93 -0.87 7.03 10.87
N LEU A 94 0.42 7.26 11.06
CA LEU A 94 1.44 6.26 10.77
C LEU A 94 1.26 5.01 11.64
N TYR A 95 0.91 5.19 12.91
CA TYR A 95 0.61 4.06 13.80
C TYR A 95 -0.52 3.20 13.24
N TRP A 96 -1.64 3.83 12.86
CA TRP A 96 -2.80 3.11 12.29
C TRP A 96 -2.46 2.44 10.96
N LYS A 97 -1.73 3.14 10.09
CA LYS A 97 -1.28 2.56 8.83
C LYS A 97 -0.45 1.32 9.06
N ASN A 98 0.54 1.39 9.94
CA ASN A 98 1.41 0.25 10.24
C ASN A 98 0.62 -0.91 10.84
N LEU A 99 -0.31 -0.64 11.74
CA LEU A 99 -1.15 -1.66 12.34
C LEU A 99 -1.97 -2.40 11.26
N LEU A 100 -2.64 -1.66 10.39
CA LEU A 100 -3.45 -2.25 9.32
C LEU A 100 -2.61 -3.05 8.32
N ARG A 101 -1.44 -2.53 7.94
CA ARG A 101 -0.54 -3.18 6.98
C ARG A 101 0.01 -4.51 7.47
N THR A 102 0.19 -4.66 8.78
CA THR A 102 0.75 -5.87 9.39
C THR A 102 -0.30 -6.93 9.70
N MET A 103 -1.58 -6.62 9.60
CA MET A 103 -2.64 -7.59 9.78
C MET A 103 -2.65 -8.63 8.67
N ASN A 104 -2.94 -9.88 9.01
CA ASN A 104 -3.19 -10.89 7.98
C ASN A 104 -4.52 -10.59 7.28
N THR A 105 -4.78 -11.25 6.18
CA THR A 105 -5.98 -11.00 5.36
C THR A 105 -7.27 -11.18 6.16
N GLN A 106 -7.34 -12.22 6.98
CA GLN A 106 -8.54 -12.51 7.79
C GLN A 106 -8.80 -11.43 8.83
N GLU A 107 -7.77 -10.97 9.52
CA GLU A 107 -7.87 -9.88 10.50
C GLU A 107 -8.30 -8.58 9.81
N LEU A 108 -7.73 -8.30 8.65
CA LEU A 108 -8.05 -7.11 7.86
C LEU A 108 -9.51 -7.13 7.40
N GLU A 109 -10.01 -8.30 6.97
CA GLU A 109 -11.42 -8.48 6.62
C GLU A 109 -12.34 -8.18 7.80
N GLY A 110 -11.99 -8.66 8.99
CA GLY A 110 -12.76 -8.37 10.21
C GLY A 110 -12.84 -6.89 10.50
N PHE A 111 -11.72 -6.19 10.39
CA PHE A 111 -11.66 -4.73 10.59
C PHE A 111 -12.48 -3.98 9.55
N TYR A 112 -12.33 -4.34 8.29
CA TYR A 112 -13.03 -3.71 7.19
C TYR A 112 -14.55 -3.88 7.34
N LYS A 113 -14.99 -5.12 7.58
CA LYS A 113 -16.42 -5.45 7.72
C LYS A 113 -17.06 -4.71 8.90
N LYS A 114 -16.35 -4.60 10.01
CA LYS A 114 -16.84 -3.90 11.21
C LYS A 114 -17.05 -2.40 10.96
N ARG A 115 -16.24 -1.79 10.10
CA ARG A 115 -16.26 -0.34 9.88
C ARG A 115 -16.97 0.08 8.60
N LEU A 116 -16.83 -0.69 7.55
CA LEU A 116 -17.37 -0.36 6.23
C LEU A 116 -18.49 -1.28 5.78
N GLY A 117 -18.74 -2.36 6.52
CA GLY A 117 -19.86 -3.27 6.31
C GLY A 117 -19.57 -4.37 5.31
N GLU A 118 -19.58 -4.07 4.02
CA GLU A 118 -19.46 -5.08 2.98
C GLU A 118 -18.03 -5.17 2.45
N LEU A 119 -17.50 -6.41 2.38
CA LEU A 119 -16.15 -6.64 1.87
C LEU A 119 -16.07 -6.35 0.37
N PRO A 120 -14.92 -5.82 -0.11
CA PRO A 120 -14.70 -5.69 -1.55
C PRO A 120 -14.60 -7.07 -2.20
N LYS A 121 -14.86 -7.13 -3.50
CA LYS A 121 -14.77 -8.39 -4.24
C LYS A 121 -13.31 -8.70 -4.57
N MET A 122 -12.93 -9.96 -4.33
CA MET A 122 -11.65 -10.47 -4.81
C MET A 122 -11.79 -10.83 -6.29
N GLU A 123 -10.98 -10.18 -7.12
CA GLU A 123 -10.87 -10.51 -8.53
C GLU A 123 -9.80 -11.59 -8.67
N GLY A 124 -10.20 -12.74 -9.21
CA GLY A 124 -9.27 -13.86 -9.30
C GLY A 124 -9.44 -14.66 -10.55
#